data_3e69b66ec8f2338041b71681c5eabce2
#
_entry.id   3e69b66ec8f2338041b71681c5eabce2
#
_cell.length_a   1.000
_cell.length_b   1.000
_cell.length_c   1.000
_cell.angle_alpha   90.00
_cell.angle_beta   90.00
_cell.angle_gamma   90.00
#
_symmetry.space_group_name_H-M   'P 1'
#
loop_
_entity.id
_entity.type
_entity.pdbx_description
1 polymer ?
#
loop_
_entity_poly.entity_id
_entity_poly.type
_entity_poly.pdbx_seq_one_letter_code
_entity_poly.pdbx_strand_id
1 'polypeptide(L)'
;MKNAKKLIMALALAAVLAFSVTAADFTPSVQQKQAPSIVTSNDSEGNDCVAIIKDANGKEVYSVKSGEIVVTSLAEANAKSGDVKKNLQNAYDQVNNAKSLTDLVPGLADLLKTEYKDVRSTDLVVRDLFDVSVIGTAAEYLAVDGNTISITFGIGVEKTLPLFVIHNTDGTNWELISGNNAVRNNDGSVTVTFNSLSPIGFVVVNTNLEVKDDTKSPQTFDAASLCVIGTIAAGAALVISKRRIER
;
A
#
# COMPACT_ATOMS: atom_id res chain seq x y z
N MET A 1 23.26 51.03 -35.34
CA MET A 1 23.84 49.82 -34.74
C MET A 1 23.43 49.56 -33.28
N LYS A 2 22.60 50.39 -32.61
CA LYS A 2 22.16 50.16 -31.21
C LYS A 2 20.96 49.21 -31.07
N ASN A 3 20.22 48.96 -32.13
CA ASN A 3 18.98 48.14 -32.08
C ASN A 3 19.21 46.65 -32.36
N ALA A 4 20.34 46.27 -32.95
CA ALA A 4 20.66 44.85 -33.22
C ALA A 4 21.03 44.06 -31.96
N LYS A 5 21.63 44.71 -30.96
CA LYS A 5 22.01 44.07 -29.68
C LYS A 5 20.81 43.75 -28.80
N LYS A 6 19.71 44.52 -28.91
CA LYS A 6 18.49 44.27 -28.14
C LYS A 6 17.63 43.12 -28.72
N LEU A 7 17.74 42.92 -30.04
CA LEU A 7 17.00 41.82 -30.71
C LEU A 7 17.62 40.46 -30.44
N ILE A 8 18.94 40.39 -30.30
CA ILE A 8 19.65 39.13 -29.99
C ILE A 8 19.39 38.68 -28.54
N MET A 9 19.23 39.65 -27.64
CA MET A 9 18.95 39.34 -26.24
C MET A 9 17.48 38.84 -26.00
N ALA A 10 16.55 39.32 -26.84
CA ALA A 10 15.16 38.86 -26.80
C ALA A 10 14.96 37.45 -27.37
N LEU A 11 15.78 37.06 -28.36
CA LEU A 11 15.71 35.73 -28.99
C LEU A 11 16.36 34.65 -28.13
N ALA A 12 17.36 35.00 -27.29
CA ALA A 12 17.99 34.04 -26.37
C ALA A 12 17.11 33.71 -25.17
N LEU A 13 16.16 34.57 -24.78
CA LEU A 13 15.26 34.33 -23.67
C LEU A 13 14.04 33.48 -24.06
N ALA A 14 13.71 33.43 -25.36
CA ALA A 14 12.58 32.62 -25.86
C ALA A 14 12.95 31.14 -26.09
N ALA A 15 14.23 30.80 -26.14
CA ALA A 15 14.69 29.42 -26.39
C ALA A 15 14.80 28.57 -25.11
N VAL A 16 14.57 29.12 -23.92
CA VAL A 16 14.72 28.40 -22.62
C VAL A 16 13.39 27.85 -22.12
N LEU A 17 12.25 28.12 -22.77
CA LEU A 17 10.93 27.71 -22.28
C LEU A 17 10.31 26.51 -22.99
N ALA A 18 11.07 25.78 -23.78
CA ALA A 18 10.60 24.54 -24.42
C ALA A 18 11.24 23.29 -23.78
N PHE A 19 11.41 23.25 -22.46
CA PHE A 19 11.46 21.97 -21.79
C PHE A 19 10.01 21.52 -21.62
N SER A 20 9.56 20.67 -22.54
CA SER A 20 8.42 19.80 -22.28
C SER A 20 8.78 18.99 -21.02
N VAL A 21 8.28 19.44 -19.88
CA VAL A 21 8.23 18.59 -18.69
C VAL A 21 7.29 17.46 -19.07
N THR A 22 7.85 16.35 -19.56
CA THR A 22 7.13 15.09 -19.57
C THR A 22 6.73 14.86 -18.12
N ALA A 23 5.45 14.88 -17.82
CA ALA A 23 4.95 14.45 -16.53
C ALA A 23 5.65 13.13 -16.24
N ALA A 24 6.41 13.06 -15.17
CA ALA A 24 7.02 11.80 -14.75
C ALA A 24 5.89 10.82 -14.61
N ASP A 25 5.95 9.69 -15.32
CA ASP A 25 4.96 8.63 -15.20
C ASP A 25 4.86 8.27 -13.74
N PHE A 26 3.62 8.31 -13.19
CA PHE A 26 3.39 7.90 -11.81
C PHE A 26 3.77 6.43 -11.68
N THR A 27 4.73 6.14 -10.82
CA THR A 27 5.13 4.77 -10.53
C THR A 27 4.50 4.36 -9.20
N PRO A 28 3.68 3.31 -9.16
CA PRO A 28 3.15 2.77 -7.91
C PRO A 28 4.29 2.45 -6.95
N SER A 29 4.10 2.76 -5.68
CA SER A 29 5.10 2.48 -4.65
C SER A 29 4.42 1.99 -3.38
N VAL A 30 5.15 1.20 -2.58
CA VAL A 30 4.68 0.75 -1.27
C VAL A 30 5.04 1.80 -0.22
N GLN A 31 4.01 2.36 0.43
CA GLN A 31 4.20 3.45 1.39
C GLN A 31 4.67 2.98 2.76
N GLN A 32 4.10 1.89 3.26
CA GLN A 32 4.44 1.35 4.58
C GLN A 32 5.21 0.04 4.46
N LYS A 33 6.24 -0.10 5.30
CA LYS A 33 7.06 -1.32 5.35
C LYS A 33 6.70 -2.23 6.53
N GLN A 34 5.67 -1.87 7.30
CA GLN A 34 5.14 -2.64 8.42
C GLN A 34 3.85 -3.33 7.98
N ALA A 35 3.64 -4.53 8.49
CA ALA A 35 2.40 -5.25 8.27
C ALA A 35 1.29 -4.72 9.20
N PRO A 36 0.01 -4.76 8.78
CA PRO A 36 -1.11 -4.41 9.64
C PRO A 36 -1.28 -5.43 10.76
N SER A 37 -1.91 -5.01 11.85
CA SER A 37 -2.29 -5.93 12.93
C SER A 37 -3.44 -6.85 12.48
N ILE A 38 -3.47 -8.07 13.02
CA ILE A 38 -4.67 -8.92 12.94
C ILE A 38 -5.59 -8.58 14.10
N VAL A 39 -6.87 -8.42 13.80
CA VAL A 39 -7.91 -8.14 14.79
C VAL A 39 -8.45 -9.47 15.30
N THR A 40 -8.51 -9.62 16.62
CA THR A 40 -9.17 -10.76 17.25
C THR A 40 -10.67 -10.73 16.99
N SER A 41 -11.25 -11.86 16.65
CA SER A 41 -12.69 -12.08 16.44
C SER A 41 -13.17 -13.25 17.28
N ASN A 42 -14.48 -13.53 17.25
CA ASN A 42 -15.04 -14.71 17.89
C ASN A 42 -15.48 -15.71 16.82
N ASP A 43 -15.31 -17.00 17.16
CA ASP A 43 -15.85 -18.10 16.36
C ASP A 43 -17.37 -18.25 16.58
N SER A 44 -17.98 -19.23 15.93
CA SER A 44 -19.42 -19.51 16.06
C SER A 44 -19.84 -19.97 17.46
N GLU A 45 -18.90 -20.39 18.29
CA GLU A 45 -19.12 -20.82 19.69
C GLU A 45 -18.84 -19.68 20.69
N GLY A 46 -18.36 -18.54 20.23
CA GLY A 46 -18.02 -17.37 21.05
C GLY A 46 -16.60 -17.37 21.62
N ASN A 47 -15.71 -18.26 21.16
CA ASN A 47 -14.32 -18.27 21.60
C ASN A 47 -13.47 -17.31 20.79
N ASP A 48 -12.46 -16.71 21.42
CA ASP A 48 -11.52 -15.82 20.76
C ASP A 48 -10.68 -16.55 19.70
N CYS A 49 -10.64 -16.00 18.49
CA CYS A 49 -9.81 -16.48 17.38
C CYS A 49 -9.23 -15.31 16.61
N VAL A 50 -8.22 -15.56 15.78
CA VAL A 50 -7.58 -14.55 14.91
C VAL A 50 -7.95 -14.71 13.45
N ALA A 51 -8.51 -15.86 13.08
CA ALA A 51 -9.10 -16.13 11.77
C ALA A 51 -10.03 -17.34 11.87
N ILE A 52 -10.85 -17.53 10.83
CA ILE A 52 -11.79 -18.64 10.73
C ILE A 52 -11.55 -19.37 9.41
N ILE A 53 -11.38 -20.69 9.47
CA ILE A 53 -11.34 -21.54 8.28
C ILE A 53 -12.71 -22.17 8.07
N LYS A 54 -13.21 -22.06 6.84
CA LYS A 54 -14.50 -22.62 6.41
C LYS A 54 -14.28 -23.60 5.27
N ASP A 55 -15.12 -24.64 5.23
CA ASP A 55 -15.18 -25.57 4.11
C ASP A 55 -15.86 -24.95 2.87
N ALA A 56 -15.89 -25.71 1.77
CA ALA A 56 -16.51 -25.32 0.51
C ALA A 56 -18.03 -25.01 0.64
N ASN A 57 -18.69 -25.46 1.71
CA ASN A 57 -20.10 -25.17 1.99
C ASN A 57 -20.26 -23.92 2.89
N GLY A 58 -19.17 -23.27 3.26
CA GLY A 58 -19.16 -22.10 4.15
C GLY A 58 -19.31 -22.45 5.63
N LYS A 59 -19.24 -23.74 6.01
CA LYS A 59 -19.28 -24.17 7.40
C LYS A 59 -17.91 -23.97 8.03
N GLU A 60 -17.88 -23.39 9.24
CA GLU A 60 -16.67 -23.27 10.03
C GLU A 60 -16.13 -24.66 10.42
N VAL A 61 -14.86 -24.90 10.11
CA VAL A 61 -14.17 -26.18 10.38
C VAL A 61 -12.99 -25.99 11.32
N TYR A 62 -12.47 -24.78 11.45
CA TYR A 62 -11.40 -24.49 12.40
C TYR A 62 -11.33 -23.00 12.78
N SER A 63 -11.21 -22.74 14.08
CA SER A 63 -10.95 -21.40 14.65
C SER A 63 -9.46 -21.24 14.91
N VAL A 64 -8.81 -20.41 14.11
CA VAL A 64 -7.35 -20.22 14.14
C VAL A 64 -6.95 -19.44 15.38
N LYS A 65 -6.00 -19.97 16.14
CA LYS A 65 -5.52 -19.38 17.38
C LYS A 65 -4.38 -18.39 17.16
N SER A 66 -4.22 -17.48 18.11
CA SER A 66 -3.05 -16.60 18.14
C SER A 66 -1.76 -17.42 18.10
N GLY A 67 -0.85 -17.06 17.20
CA GLY A 67 0.41 -17.78 16.97
C GLY A 67 0.36 -18.79 15.82
N GLU A 68 -0.81 -19.16 15.30
CA GLU A 68 -0.92 -20.00 14.10
C GLU A 68 -0.94 -19.18 12.80
N ILE A 69 -1.09 -17.86 12.87
CA ILE A 69 -0.89 -16.93 11.74
C ILE A 69 0.43 -16.21 11.92
N VAL A 70 1.21 -16.18 10.84
CA VAL A 70 2.45 -15.41 10.75
C VAL A 70 2.27 -14.34 9.69
N VAL A 71 2.34 -13.08 10.12
CA VAL A 71 2.37 -11.92 9.24
C VAL A 71 3.81 -11.44 9.17
N THR A 72 4.34 -11.27 7.97
CA THR A 72 5.73 -10.93 7.75
C THR A 72 5.85 -9.67 6.89
N SER A 73 6.36 -8.61 7.44
CA SER A 73 6.71 -7.39 6.71
C SER A 73 8.01 -7.59 5.90
N LEU A 74 8.29 -6.70 4.94
CA LEU A 74 9.56 -6.74 4.21
C LEU A 74 10.77 -6.59 5.13
N ALA A 75 10.67 -5.78 6.17
CA ALA A 75 11.75 -5.59 7.14
C ALA A 75 12.06 -6.90 7.89
N GLU A 76 11.02 -7.61 8.33
CA GLU A 76 11.15 -8.91 9.01
C GLU A 76 11.61 -10.01 8.05
N ALA A 77 11.12 -10.02 6.80
CA ALA A 77 11.54 -10.96 5.78
C ALA A 77 13.03 -10.80 5.45
N ASN A 78 13.55 -9.58 5.43
CA ASN A 78 14.97 -9.31 5.17
C ASN A 78 15.89 -9.85 6.27
N ALA A 79 15.40 -9.98 7.49
CA ALA A 79 16.11 -10.60 8.61
C ALA A 79 16.08 -12.14 8.58
N LYS A 80 15.27 -12.73 7.69
CA LYS A 80 15.09 -14.18 7.53
C LYS A 80 15.70 -14.64 6.20
N SER A 81 15.80 -15.95 6.01
CA SER A 81 16.13 -16.59 4.73
C SER A 81 14.98 -17.51 4.32
N GLY A 82 14.82 -17.75 3.00
CA GLY A 82 13.80 -18.67 2.48
C GLY A 82 12.82 -18.05 1.51
N ASP A 83 11.79 -18.82 1.18
CA ASP A 83 10.84 -18.49 0.10
C ASP A 83 9.98 -17.26 0.42
N VAL A 84 9.57 -17.05 1.68
CA VAL A 84 8.80 -15.87 2.10
C VAL A 84 9.54 -14.57 1.76
N LYS A 85 10.86 -14.51 2.07
CA LYS A 85 11.67 -13.34 1.69
C LYS A 85 11.69 -13.13 0.19
N LYS A 86 11.93 -14.20 -0.58
CA LYS A 86 12.01 -14.13 -2.04
C LYS A 86 10.67 -13.71 -2.66
N ASN A 87 9.58 -14.31 -2.21
CA ASN A 87 8.24 -14.01 -2.72
C ASN A 87 7.84 -12.57 -2.41
N LEU A 88 8.08 -12.11 -1.17
CA LEU A 88 7.75 -10.75 -0.76
C LEU A 88 8.62 -9.73 -1.48
N GLN A 89 9.92 -9.98 -1.67
CA GLN A 89 10.81 -9.12 -2.45
C GLN A 89 10.34 -9.02 -3.90
N ASN A 90 10.00 -10.15 -4.54
CA ASN A 90 9.45 -10.17 -5.90
C ASN A 90 8.16 -9.35 -5.99
N ALA A 91 7.26 -9.47 -5.01
CA ALA A 91 6.02 -8.70 -4.96
C ALA A 91 6.29 -7.19 -4.89
N TYR A 92 7.25 -6.77 -4.04
CA TYR A 92 7.70 -5.37 -3.98
C TYR A 92 8.30 -4.89 -5.29
N ASP A 93 9.14 -5.70 -5.92
CA ASP A 93 9.78 -5.34 -7.19
C ASP A 93 8.75 -5.21 -8.32
N GLN A 94 7.74 -6.08 -8.37
CA GLN A 94 6.64 -5.98 -9.33
C GLN A 94 5.83 -4.71 -9.14
N VAL A 95 5.44 -4.37 -7.90
CA VAL A 95 4.71 -3.14 -7.61
C VAL A 95 5.53 -1.91 -7.98
N ASN A 96 6.81 -1.86 -7.57
CA ASN A 96 7.67 -0.71 -7.80
C ASN A 96 8.05 -0.51 -9.28
N ASN A 97 8.07 -1.58 -10.08
CA ASN A 97 8.40 -1.53 -11.51
C ASN A 97 7.15 -1.45 -12.42
N ALA A 98 5.95 -1.58 -11.86
CA ALA A 98 4.72 -1.45 -12.63
C ALA A 98 4.52 0.00 -13.10
N LYS A 99 4.05 0.19 -14.32
CA LYS A 99 3.67 1.51 -14.82
C LYS A 99 2.39 2.01 -14.15
N SER A 100 1.51 1.09 -13.79
CA SER A 100 0.24 1.35 -13.13
C SER A 100 -0.18 0.10 -12.35
N LEU A 101 -0.87 0.26 -11.22
CA LEU A 101 -1.49 -0.85 -10.51
C LEU A 101 -2.59 -1.52 -11.33
N THR A 102 -3.26 -0.78 -12.22
CA THR A 102 -4.27 -1.34 -13.13
C THR A 102 -3.69 -2.23 -14.23
N ASP A 103 -2.41 -2.08 -14.57
CA ASP A 103 -1.72 -2.99 -15.49
C ASP A 103 -1.24 -4.25 -14.76
N LEU A 104 -0.94 -4.12 -13.47
CA LEU A 104 -0.44 -5.22 -12.64
C LEU A 104 -1.57 -6.13 -12.16
N VAL A 105 -2.73 -5.56 -11.82
CA VAL A 105 -3.85 -6.27 -11.17
C VAL A 105 -5.05 -6.35 -12.10
N PRO A 106 -5.35 -7.52 -12.69
CA PRO A 106 -6.52 -7.71 -13.55
C PRO A 106 -7.82 -7.34 -12.83
N GLY A 107 -8.73 -6.69 -13.57
CA GLY A 107 -10.04 -6.26 -13.06
C GLY A 107 -10.04 -4.95 -12.26
N LEU A 108 -8.88 -4.45 -11.78
CA LEU A 108 -8.83 -3.20 -11.03
C LEU A 108 -9.26 -2.00 -11.89
N ALA A 109 -8.84 -1.96 -13.16
CA ALA A 109 -9.26 -0.90 -14.09
C ALA A 109 -10.77 -0.86 -14.32
N ASP A 110 -11.40 -2.03 -14.42
CA ASP A 110 -12.85 -2.11 -14.65
C ASP A 110 -13.64 -1.77 -13.38
N LEU A 111 -13.14 -2.17 -12.21
CA LEU A 111 -13.73 -1.78 -10.93
C LEU A 111 -13.70 -0.24 -10.74
N LEU A 112 -12.58 0.41 -11.06
CA LEU A 112 -12.48 1.87 -11.02
C LEU A 112 -13.51 2.52 -11.94
N LYS A 113 -13.66 2.07 -13.18
CA LYS A 113 -14.61 2.64 -14.15
C LYS A 113 -16.06 2.47 -13.72
N THR A 114 -16.39 1.37 -13.05
CA THR A 114 -17.78 1.04 -12.69
C THR A 114 -18.20 1.62 -11.36
N GLU A 115 -17.38 1.48 -10.32
CA GLU A 115 -17.75 1.80 -8.94
C GLU A 115 -17.05 3.06 -8.40
N TYR A 116 -15.85 3.39 -8.90
CA TYR A 116 -15.02 4.48 -8.38
C TYR A 116 -14.61 5.46 -9.47
N LYS A 117 -15.59 6.02 -10.20
CA LYS A 117 -15.39 6.84 -11.43
C LYS A 117 -14.53 8.09 -11.21
N ASP A 118 -14.50 8.60 -9.98
CA ASP A 118 -13.72 9.78 -9.61
C ASP A 118 -12.28 9.45 -9.18
N VAL A 119 -11.92 8.14 -9.13
CA VAL A 119 -10.58 7.66 -8.77
C VAL A 119 -9.80 7.34 -10.03
N ARG A 120 -8.68 8.02 -10.23
CA ARG A 120 -7.77 7.74 -11.33
C ARG A 120 -6.78 6.62 -10.93
N SER A 121 -6.34 5.83 -11.89
CA SER A 121 -5.31 4.81 -11.66
C SER A 121 -4.00 5.39 -11.10
N THR A 122 -3.70 6.64 -11.43
CA THR A 122 -2.54 7.39 -10.94
C THR A 122 -2.66 7.83 -9.48
N ASP A 123 -3.86 7.82 -8.92
CA ASP A 123 -4.11 8.22 -7.53
C ASP A 123 -3.96 7.03 -6.56
N LEU A 124 -3.79 5.82 -7.09
CA LEU A 124 -3.66 4.61 -6.31
C LEU A 124 -2.23 4.41 -5.81
N VAL A 125 -2.12 4.03 -4.54
CA VAL A 125 -0.84 3.63 -3.93
C VAL A 125 -1.02 2.35 -3.13
N VAL A 126 -0.01 1.49 -3.13
CA VAL A 126 0.02 0.36 -2.21
C VAL A 126 0.45 0.88 -0.85
N ARG A 127 -0.48 0.89 0.10
CA ARG A 127 -0.21 1.35 1.44
C ARG A 127 0.62 0.34 2.22
N ASP A 128 0.17 -0.91 2.26
CA ASP A 128 0.78 -2.01 2.97
C ASP A 128 1.02 -3.17 2.00
N LEU A 129 2.18 -3.80 2.05
CA LEU A 129 2.49 -5.03 1.33
C LEU A 129 3.27 -5.95 2.26
N PHE A 130 2.73 -7.14 2.53
CA PHE A 130 3.22 -8.08 3.52
C PHE A 130 2.86 -9.52 3.12
N ASP A 131 3.55 -10.48 3.69
CA ASP A 131 3.23 -11.90 3.52
C ASP A 131 2.38 -12.40 4.70
N VAL A 132 1.45 -13.29 4.40
CA VAL A 132 0.67 -14.01 5.41
C VAL A 132 0.81 -15.50 5.18
N SER A 133 1.07 -16.21 6.25
CA SER A 133 1.11 -17.68 6.26
C SER A 133 0.47 -18.24 7.52
N VAL A 134 0.03 -19.48 7.47
CA VAL A 134 -0.46 -20.21 8.62
C VAL A 134 0.47 -21.39 8.92
N ILE A 135 0.54 -21.76 10.20
CA ILE A 135 1.38 -22.86 10.68
C ILE A 135 0.55 -23.80 11.58
N GLY A 136 1.12 -24.95 11.90
CA GLY A 136 0.46 -25.92 12.78
C GLY A 136 -0.84 -26.47 12.23
N THR A 137 -1.80 -26.65 13.10
CA THR A 137 -3.11 -27.25 12.75
C THR A 137 -3.89 -26.40 11.76
N ALA A 138 -3.78 -25.06 11.82
CA ALA A 138 -4.43 -24.17 10.86
C ALA A 138 -3.95 -24.44 9.41
N ALA A 139 -2.67 -24.74 9.23
CA ALA A 139 -2.13 -25.09 7.91
C ALA A 139 -2.70 -26.41 7.36
N GLU A 140 -2.93 -27.40 8.22
CA GLU A 140 -3.53 -28.67 7.83
C GLU A 140 -4.98 -28.50 7.36
N TYR A 141 -5.76 -27.67 8.08
CA TYR A 141 -7.13 -27.37 7.67
C TYR A 141 -7.19 -26.55 6.37
N LEU A 142 -6.31 -25.55 6.21
CA LEU A 142 -6.30 -24.72 5.01
C LEU A 142 -5.81 -25.51 3.77
N ALA A 143 -5.01 -26.55 3.94
CA ALA A 143 -4.54 -27.39 2.85
C ALA A 143 -5.64 -28.30 2.25
N VAL A 144 -6.80 -28.42 2.90
CA VAL A 144 -7.93 -29.16 2.36
C VAL A 144 -8.55 -28.39 1.20
N ASP A 145 -8.69 -29.02 0.05
CA ASP A 145 -9.24 -28.41 -1.15
C ASP A 145 -10.66 -27.83 -0.93
N GLY A 146 -10.88 -26.62 -1.41
CA GLY A 146 -12.12 -25.87 -1.23
C GLY A 146 -12.26 -25.16 0.12
N ASN A 147 -11.34 -25.35 1.06
CA ASN A 147 -11.33 -24.58 2.29
C ASN A 147 -10.83 -23.14 2.03
N THR A 148 -11.38 -22.21 2.82
CA THR A 148 -11.02 -20.78 2.77
C THR A 148 -10.69 -20.29 4.17
N ILE A 149 -9.85 -19.26 4.28
CA ILE A 149 -9.56 -18.60 5.54
C ILE A 149 -10.00 -17.13 5.49
N SER A 150 -10.72 -16.69 6.53
CA SER A 150 -11.12 -15.28 6.70
C SER A 150 -10.29 -14.65 7.81
N ILE A 151 -9.57 -13.58 7.48
CA ILE A 151 -8.69 -12.84 8.40
C ILE A 151 -9.15 -11.38 8.45
N THR A 152 -9.24 -10.81 9.65
CA THR A 152 -9.55 -9.38 9.83
C THR A 152 -8.28 -8.59 10.11
N PHE A 153 -8.01 -7.59 9.27
CA PHE A 153 -6.83 -6.73 9.37
C PHE A 153 -7.22 -5.34 9.88
N GLY A 154 -6.51 -4.86 10.91
CA GLY A 154 -6.63 -3.52 11.46
C GLY A 154 -5.82 -2.53 10.65
N ILE A 155 -6.41 -1.96 9.61
CA ILE A 155 -5.73 -1.05 8.70
C ILE A 155 -5.97 0.43 9.00
N GLY A 156 -6.97 0.77 9.84
CA GLY A 156 -7.24 2.16 10.23
C GLY A 156 -7.59 3.10 9.07
N VAL A 157 -8.15 2.58 7.98
CA VAL A 157 -8.64 3.39 6.84
C VAL A 157 -10.12 3.61 7.01
N GLU A 158 -10.57 4.87 6.96
CA GLU A 158 -11.98 5.22 7.05
C GLU A 158 -12.81 4.43 6.03
N LYS A 159 -13.99 3.94 6.45
CA LYS A 159 -14.86 3.09 5.61
C LYS A 159 -15.30 3.77 4.32
N THR A 160 -15.39 5.10 4.33
CA THR A 160 -15.79 5.94 3.19
C THR A 160 -14.73 6.04 2.10
N LEU A 161 -13.46 5.79 2.46
CA LEU A 161 -12.35 5.87 1.50
C LEU A 161 -12.24 4.56 0.71
N PRO A 162 -11.97 4.61 -0.61
CA PRO A 162 -11.71 3.43 -1.41
C PRO A 162 -10.52 2.64 -0.86
N LEU A 163 -10.71 1.34 -0.72
CA LEU A 163 -9.67 0.39 -0.38
C LEU A 163 -9.82 -0.83 -1.27
N PHE A 164 -8.74 -1.26 -1.87
CA PHE A 164 -8.69 -2.47 -2.68
C PHE A 164 -7.70 -3.45 -2.06
N VAL A 165 -8.03 -4.72 -2.12
CA VAL A 165 -7.16 -5.80 -1.64
C VAL A 165 -6.60 -6.51 -2.85
N ILE A 166 -5.28 -6.56 -2.95
CA ILE A 166 -4.57 -7.26 -4.02
C ILE A 166 -3.77 -8.42 -3.42
N HIS A 167 -3.71 -9.53 -4.14
CA HIS A 167 -3.10 -10.76 -3.70
C HIS A 167 -2.19 -11.32 -4.79
N ASN A 168 -0.95 -11.63 -4.44
CA ASN A 168 0.02 -12.24 -5.34
C ASN A 168 -0.02 -13.75 -5.17
N THR A 169 -0.75 -14.46 -6.03
CA THR A 169 -1.15 -15.86 -5.83
C THR A 169 -0.01 -16.88 -5.97
N ASP A 170 0.98 -16.61 -6.82
CA ASP A 170 2.04 -17.56 -7.16
C ASP A 170 3.44 -16.94 -7.33
N GLY A 171 3.60 -15.70 -6.84
CA GLY A 171 4.85 -14.93 -6.99
C GLY A 171 4.94 -14.13 -8.30
N THR A 172 4.00 -14.33 -9.25
CA THR A 172 3.97 -13.64 -10.55
C THR A 172 2.62 -13.00 -10.86
N ASN A 173 1.54 -13.67 -10.52
CA ASN A 173 0.19 -13.26 -10.85
C ASN A 173 -0.48 -12.54 -9.68
N TRP A 174 -1.13 -11.43 -10.01
CA TRP A 174 -1.91 -10.66 -9.05
C TRP A 174 -3.40 -10.83 -9.33
N GLU A 175 -4.18 -10.92 -8.27
CA GLU A 175 -5.63 -10.89 -8.32
C GLU A 175 -6.18 -9.76 -7.43
N LEU A 176 -7.36 -9.29 -7.79
CA LEU A 176 -8.15 -8.36 -7.01
C LEU A 176 -9.14 -9.13 -6.15
N ILE A 177 -9.00 -9.04 -4.82
CA ILE A 177 -9.99 -9.58 -3.92
C ILE A 177 -11.05 -8.51 -3.67
N SER A 178 -12.29 -8.81 -4.03
CA SER A 178 -13.40 -7.85 -3.97
C SER A 178 -14.73 -8.52 -3.57
N GLY A 179 -15.78 -7.72 -3.48
CA GLY A 179 -17.13 -8.19 -3.13
C GLY A 179 -17.18 -8.81 -1.73
N ASN A 180 -17.79 -9.97 -1.61
CA ASN A 180 -17.96 -10.67 -0.32
C ASN A 180 -16.64 -11.19 0.26
N ASN A 181 -15.57 -11.23 -0.53
CA ASN A 181 -14.26 -11.68 -0.08
C ASN A 181 -13.38 -10.55 0.49
N ALA A 182 -13.82 -9.29 0.44
CA ALA A 182 -13.14 -8.14 1.05
C ALA A 182 -14.17 -7.21 1.69
N VAL A 183 -14.53 -7.47 2.93
CA VAL A 183 -15.60 -6.77 3.66
C VAL A 183 -15.01 -5.68 4.55
N ARG A 184 -15.42 -4.42 4.32
CA ARG A 184 -15.06 -3.27 5.16
C ARG A 184 -15.92 -3.23 6.41
N ASN A 185 -15.28 -3.26 7.57
CA ASN A 185 -15.94 -3.18 8.87
C ASN A 185 -16.13 -1.70 9.31
N ASN A 186 -17.04 -1.48 10.28
CA ASN A 186 -17.36 -0.14 10.76
C ASN A 186 -16.23 0.50 11.58
N ASP A 187 -15.34 -0.31 12.15
CA ASP A 187 -14.17 0.09 12.94
C ASP A 187 -12.94 0.46 12.07
N GLY A 188 -13.09 0.45 10.74
CA GLY A 188 -12.01 0.72 9.80
C GLY A 188 -11.10 -0.49 9.52
N SER A 189 -11.41 -1.66 10.07
CA SER A 189 -10.76 -2.91 9.69
C SER A 189 -11.33 -3.47 8.39
N VAL A 190 -10.66 -4.47 7.81
CA VAL A 190 -11.12 -5.21 6.65
C VAL A 190 -11.02 -6.71 6.92
N THR A 191 -12.11 -7.44 6.67
CA THR A 191 -12.11 -8.90 6.68
C THR A 191 -11.90 -9.39 5.27
N VAL A 192 -10.85 -10.17 5.06
CA VAL A 192 -10.49 -10.73 3.75
C VAL A 192 -10.55 -12.25 3.81
N THR A 193 -11.19 -12.83 2.80
CA THR A 193 -11.31 -14.30 2.65
C THR A 193 -10.41 -14.76 1.51
N PHE A 194 -9.55 -15.73 1.80
CA PHE A 194 -8.55 -16.28 0.91
C PHE A 194 -8.74 -17.78 0.69
N ASN A 195 -8.43 -18.25 -0.51
CA ASN A 195 -8.30 -19.67 -0.84
C ASN A 195 -6.85 -20.17 -0.61
N SER A 196 -5.89 -19.28 -0.70
CA SER A 196 -4.46 -19.53 -0.44
C SER A 196 -3.86 -18.28 0.18
N LEU A 197 -2.72 -18.43 0.85
CA LEU A 197 -2.01 -17.32 1.49
C LEU A 197 -0.67 -17.09 0.81
N SER A 198 -0.32 -15.81 0.62
CA SER A 198 0.91 -15.33 -0.02
C SER A 198 0.98 -13.81 0.15
N PRO A 199 1.86 -13.06 -0.51
CA PRO A 199 1.91 -11.60 -0.39
C PRO A 199 0.56 -10.92 -0.70
N ILE A 200 0.14 -10.07 0.23
CA ILE A 200 -1.11 -9.32 0.17
C ILE A 200 -0.78 -7.83 0.18
N GLY A 201 -1.45 -7.05 -0.66
CA GLY A 201 -1.35 -5.60 -0.67
C GLY A 201 -2.68 -4.91 -0.36
N PHE A 202 -2.64 -3.87 0.45
CA PHE A 202 -3.75 -2.92 0.61
C PHE A 202 -3.48 -1.68 -0.22
N VAL A 203 -4.35 -1.42 -1.19
CA VAL A 203 -4.29 -0.28 -2.09
C VAL A 203 -5.31 0.76 -1.65
N VAL A 204 -4.85 1.98 -1.52
CA VAL A 204 -5.69 3.14 -1.15
C VAL A 204 -5.53 4.26 -2.15
N VAL A 205 -6.48 5.19 -2.14
CA VAL A 205 -6.34 6.45 -2.86
C VAL A 205 -5.40 7.36 -2.05
N ASN A 206 -4.39 7.90 -2.70
CA ASN A 206 -3.49 8.87 -2.08
C ASN A 206 -4.21 10.22 -1.92
N THR A 207 -4.81 10.45 -0.76
CA THR A 207 -5.55 11.68 -0.44
C THR A 207 -4.65 12.91 -0.28
N ASN A 208 -3.33 12.74 -0.24
CA ASN A 208 -2.36 13.85 -0.22
C ASN A 208 -2.05 14.41 -1.61
N LEU A 209 -2.58 13.78 -2.67
CA LEU A 209 -2.62 14.42 -3.98
C LEU A 209 -3.71 15.50 -3.89
N GLU A 210 -3.32 16.75 -3.59
CA GLU A 210 -4.20 17.89 -3.80
C GLU A 210 -4.84 17.76 -5.18
N VAL A 211 -6.17 17.91 -5.25
CA VAL A 211 -6.91 18.05 -6.52
C VAL A 211 -6.32 19.27 -7.21
N LYS A 212 -5.29 19.05 -8.01
CA LYS A 212 -4.73 20.10 -8.85
C LYS A 212 -5.63 20.19 -10.07
N ASP A 213 -6.24 21.37 -10.17
CA ASP A 213 -6.74 21.93 -11.41
C ASP A 213 -5.81 21.49 -12.57
N ASP A 214 -6.37 20.96 -13.64
CA ASP A 214 -5.68 20.27 -14.76
C ASP A 214 -4.56 21.06 -15.47
N THR A 215 -4.07 22.13 -14.87
CA THR A 215 -3.07 23.03 -15.44
C THR A 215 -1.73 23.05 -14.71
N LYS A 216 -1.54 22.31 -13.60
CA LYS A 216 -0.26 22.31 -12.87
C LYS A 216 0.29 20.90 -12.66
N SER A 217 1.48 20.69 -13.19
CA SER A 217 2.31 19.49 -13.02
C SER A 217 2.42 19.06 -11.55
N PRO A 218 2.35 17.75 -11.19
CA PRO A 218 2.54 17.30 -9.82
C PRO A 218 3.91 17.75 -9.32
N GLN A 219 3.92 18.45 -8.18
CA GLN A 219 5.19 18.78 -7.52
C GLN A 219 5.78 17.48 -6.98
N THR A 220 6.92 17.08 -7.53
CA THR A 220 7.83 16.15 -6.86
C THR A 220 8.08 16.69 -5.46
N PHE A 221 7.99 15.84 -4.45
CA PHE A 221 8.40 16.19 -3.08
C PHE A 221 9.79 16.80 -3.16
N ASP A 222 9.88 18.11 -3.01
CA ASP A 222 11.14 18.80 -3.06
C ASP A 222 11.95 18.40 -1.82
N ALA A 223 13.12 17.79 -2.04
CA ALA A 223 14.05 17.45 -0.96
C ALA A 223 14.40 18.68 -0.09
N ALA A 224 14.16 19.89 -0.58
CA ALA A 224 14.30 21.13 0.16
C ALA A 224 13.30 21.26 1.32
N SER A 225 12.08 20.67 1.24
CA SER A 225 11.10 20.70 2.32
C SER A 225 11.54 19.88 3.53
N LEU A 226 12.31 18.82 3.32
CA LEU A 226 12.89 18.02 4.42
C LEU A 226 14.03 18.75 5.14
N CYS A 227 14.73 19.65 4.47
CA CYS A 227 15.79 20.45 5.09
C CYS A 227 15.23 21.53 6.03
N VAL A 228 14.03 22.07 5.76
CA VAL A 228 13.44 23.13 6.61
C VAL A 228 12.97 22.55 7.95
N ILE A 229 12.43 21.34 7.98
CA ILE A 229 12.02 20.69 9.24
C ILE A 229 13.26 20.31 10.08
N GLY A 230 14.34 19.86 9.43
CA GLY A 230 15.61 19.55 10.09
C GLY A 230 16.29 20.77 10.71
N THR A 231 16.23 21.92 10.06
CA THR A 231 16.86 23.17 10.58
C THR A 231 16.09 23.79 11.74
N ILE A 232 14.76 23.65 11.81
CA ILE A 232 13.95 24.11 12.95
C ILE A 232 14.23 23.23 14.19
N ALA A 233 14.37 21.92 14.03
CA ALA A 233 14.70 21.01 15.12
C ALA A 233 16.12 21.25 15.67
N ALA A 234 17.09 21.52 14.78
CA ALA A 234 18.46 21.84 15.18
C ALA A 234 18.57 23.21 15.87
N GLY A 235 17.79 24.20 15.42
CA GLY A 235 17.71 25.52 16.03
C GLY A 235 17.15 25.49 17.46
N ALA A 236 16.09 24.70 17.68
CA ALA A 236 15.49 24.53 19.00
C ALA A 236 16.42 23.84 20.02
N ALA A 237 17.19 22.84 19.56
CA ALA A 237 18.17 22.14 20.38
C ALA A 237 19.33 23.05 20.83
N LEU A 238 19.78 23.96 19.96
CA LEU A 238 20.84 24.92 20.25
C LEU A 238 20.42 25.98 21.28
N VAL A 239 19.17 26.45 21.24
CA VAL A 239 18.64 27.41 22.21
C VAL A 239 18.50 26.80 23.61
N ILE A 240 18.07 25.52 23.67
CA ILE A 240 17.94 24.80 24.96
C ILE A 240 19.31 24.50 25.59
N SER A 241 20.30 24.17 24.78
CA SER A 241 21.64 23.90 25.27
C SER A 241 22.34 25.17 25.80
N LYS A 242 22.11 26.32 25.14
CA LYS A 242 22.71 27.61 25.59
C LYS A 242 22.13 28.11 26.92
N ARG A 243 20.83 27.87 27.18
CA ARG A 243 20.21 28.19 28.47
C ARG A 243 20.67 27.32 29.66
N ARG A 244 21.26 26.16 29.39
CA ARG A 244 21.77 25.25 30.43
C ARG A 244 23.19 25.54 30.88
N ILE A 245 23.92 26.36 30.15
CA ILE A 245 25.30 26.75 30.45
C ILE A 245 25.34 28.05 31.25
N GLU A 246 24.25 28.84 31.28
CA GLU A 246 24.17 30.11 32.01
C GLU A 246 23.46 30.01 33.39
N ARG A 247 23.37 28.81 33.98
CA ARG A 247 22.85 28.61 35.34
C ARG A 247 23.85 27.91 36.21
#